data_7a304537c64e95214e6a96de0701ffff
#
_entry.id   7a304537c64e95214e6a96de0701ffff
#
_cell.length_a   1.000
_cell.length_b   1.000
_cell.length_c   1.000
_cell.angle_alpha   90.00
_cell.angle_beta   90.00
_cell.angle_gamma   90.00
#
_symmetry.space_group_name_H-M   'P 1'
#
loop_
_entity.id
_entity.type
_entity.pdbx_description
1 polymer ?
#
loop_
_entity_poly.entity_id
_entity_poly.type
_entity_poly.pdbx_seq_one_letter_code
_entity_poly.pdbx_strand_id
1 'polypeptide(L)'
;MTPPDAEDLVASVTCEEAVLLNQGAQDDEGEPLPRLAAIDCGIKYNILRELCRRFEVVWCPASLDFDSIVSEWQPDALFASNGPGDPAHPGDATSARESLAAAVRAEMPVMGICLGHQLMGLAAGLRTYKLRYGHRGANQPVVDLQTGRVNITSQNHGFAVEDPDKGMLAPHPSGARSEIGENALGTDFEVRHINANDRTVEGLDLVGKPAFTIQFHPEACPGPHDASPLFDRFSDMVSEHLADAQRALVRGGER
;
A
#
# COMPACT_ATOMS: atom_id res chain seq x y z
N MET A 1 -6.72 -26.75 16.18
CA MET A 1 -6.76 -25.77 15.09
C MET A 1 -5.62 -24.80 15.32
N THR A 2 -4.73 -24.66 14.36
CA THR A 2 -3.69 -23.62 14.37
C THR A 2 -4.37 -22.26 14.32
N PRO A 3 -3.95 -21.26 15.11
CA PRO A 3 -4.50 -19.91 14.99
C PRO A 3 -4.25 -19.40 13.56
N PRO A 4 -5.19 -18.67 12.94
CA PRO A 4 -5.01 -18.13 11.60
C PRO A 4 -3.77 -17.22 11.47
N ASP A 5 -3.34 -16.61 12.55
CA ASP A 5 -2.17 -15.74 12.62
C ASP A 5 -0.82 -16.51 12.61
N ALA A 6 -0.86 -17.85 12.64
CA ALA A 6 0.34 -18.72 12.64
C ALA A 6 0.60 -19.40 11.28
N GLU A 7 -0.21 -19.09 10.28
CA GLU A 7 -0.10 -19.62 8.92
C GLU A 7 0.28 -18.51 7.94
N ASP A 8 1.05 -18.83 6.92
CA ASP A 8 1.31 -17.92 5.80
C ASP A 8 0.07 -17.86 4.91
N LEU A 9 -0.84 -16.96 5.28
CA LEU A 9 -2.09 -16.78 4.53
C LEU A 9 -1.87 -16.05 3.21
N VAL A 10 -0.82 -15.23 3.08
CA VAL A 10 -0.49 -14.54 1.82
C VAL A 10 -0.08 -15.57 0.77
N ALA A 11 0.79 -16.50 1.11
CA ALA A 11 1.18 -17.60 0.22
C ALA A 11 -0.01 -18.44 -0.29
N SER A 12 -1.09 -18.50 0.47
CA SER A 12 -2.28 -19.28 0.10
C SER A 12 -3.25 -18.56 -0.84
N VAL A 13 -3.12 -17.24 -1.01
CA VAL A 13 -4.08 -16.40 -1.78
C VAL A 13 -3.43 -15.57 -2.89
N THR A 14 -2.11 -15.46 -2.92
CA THR A 14 -1.36 -14.77 -3.98
C THR A 14 -1.50 -15.50 -5.32
N CYS A 15 -1.37 -14.77 -6.43
CA CYS A 15 -1.33 -15.40 -7.76
C CYS A 15 -0.08 -16.27 -7.93
N GLU A 16 -0.16 -17.27 -8.82
CA GLU A 16 0.94 -18.22 -9.02
C GLU A 16 2.09 -17.63 -9.87
N GLU A 17 1.75 -16.76 -10.82
CA GLU A 17 2.70 -16.15 -11.76
C GLU A 17 2.30 -14.70 -12.07
N ALA A 18 3.29 -13.91 -12.54
CA ALA A 18 3.02 -12.54 -12.94
C ALA A 18 2.27 -12.48 -14.26
N VAL A 19 1.22 -11.65 -14.32
CA VAL A 19 0.33 -11.52 -15.48
C VAL A 19 0.10 -10.05 -15.83
N LEU A 20 0.30 -9.70 -17.10
CA LEU A 20 -0.08 -8.40 -17.65
C LEU A 20 -1.57 -8.40 -18.02
N LEU A 21 -2.37 -7.61 -17.31
CA LEU A 21 -3.85 -7.69 -17.37
C LEU A 21 -4.45 -6.94 -18.56
N ASN A 22 -3.96 -5.75 -18.90
CA ASN A 22 -4.56 -4.84 -19.87
C ASN A 22 -3.50 -4.23 -20.81
N GLN A 23 -2.76 -5.11 -21.48
CA GLN A 23 -1.68 -4.74 -22.38
C GLN A 23 -2.09 -3.69 -23.42
N GLY A 24 -1.28 -2.63 -23.55
CA GLY A 24 -1.51 -1.56 -24.52
C GLY A 24 -2.64 -0.61 -24.13
N ALA A 25 -2.99 -0.55 -22.83
CA ALA A 25 -3.98 0.40 -22.33
C ALA A 25 -3.54 1.84 -22.58
N GLN A 26 -4.50 2.69 -22.96
CA GLN A 26 -4.31 4.09 -23.30
C GLN A 26 -5.29 4.97 -22.52
N ASP A 27 -4.90 6.23 -22.33
CA ASP A 27 -5.81 7.26 -21.81
C ASP A 27 -6.81 7.77 -22.87
N ASP A 28 -7.62 8.76 -22.50
CA ASP A 28 -8.64 9.36 -23.39
C ASP A 28 -8.03 10.15 -24.58
N GLU A 29 -6.76 10.56 -24.48
CA GLU A 29 -5.99 11.21 -25.53
C GLU A 29 -5.25 10.21 -26.45
N GLY A 30 -5.26 8.92 -26.09
CA GLY A 30 -4.61 7.84 -26.84
C GLY A 30 -3.13 7.62 -26.47
N GLU A 31 -2.65 8.23 -25.39
CA GLU A 31 -1.29 8.02 -24.89
C GLU A 31 -1.23 6.74 -24.02
N PRO A 32 -0.12 6.00 -24.07
CA PRO A 32 0.04 4.80 -23.26
C PRO A 32 -0.05 5.10 -21.76
N LEU A 33 -0.83 4.30 -21.03
CA LEU A 33 -0.88 4.40 -19.56
C LEU A 33 0.45 3.95 -18.94
N PRO A 34 0.88 4.58 -17.82
CA PRO A 34 2.04 4.12 -17.06
C PRO A 34 1.88 2.67 -16.61
N ARG A 35 3.00 1.93 -16.53
CA ARG A 35 2.99 0.54 -16.07
C ARG A 35 3.09 0.44 -14.56
N LEU A 36 2.19 -0.31 -13.95
CA LEU A 36 2.14 -0.53 -12.52
C LEU A 36 2.39 -2.00 -12.20
N ALA A 37 3.37 -2.31 -11.34
CA ALA A 37 3.48 -3.62 -10.73
C ALA A 37 2.61 -3.67 -9.46
N ALA A 38 1.59 -4.54 -9.46
CA ALA A 38 0.67 -4.74 -8.34
C ALA A 38 1.01 -6.05 -7.62
N ILE A 39 1.64 -5.96 -6.45
CA ILE A 39 1.96 -7.10 -5.59
C ILE A 39 0.68 -7.64 -4.97
N ASP A 40 0.40 -8.90 -5.23
CA ASP A 40 -0.79 -9.62 -4.77
C ASP A 40 -0.58 -10.27 -3.40
N CYS A 41 -1.00 -9.59 -2.36
CA CYS A 41 -1.08 -10.18 -1.02
C CYS A 41 -2.46 -10.78 -0.71
N GLY A 42 -3.34 -10.92 -1.70
CA GLY A 42 -4.76 -11.29 -1.59
C GLY A 42 -5.66 -10.17 -2.09
N ILE A 43 -5.34 -9.66 -3.27
CA ILE A 43 -5.95 -8.46 -3.86
C ILE A 43 -7.43 -8.64 -4.18
N LYS A 44 -8.26 -7.68 -3.78
CA LYS A 44 -9.65 -7.63 -4.21
C LYS A 44 -9.76 -7.23 -5.67
N TYR A 45 -10.55 -7.95 -6.45
CA TYR A 45 -10.76 -7.64 -7.88
C TYR A 45 -11.20 -6.21 -8.16
N ASN A 46 -11.90 -5.56 -7.20
CA ASN A 46 -12.28 -4.17 -7.40
C ASN A 46 -11.07 -3.22 -7.34
N ILE A 47 -10.05 -3.54 -6.57
CA ILE A 47 -8.76 -2.81 -6.60
C ILE A 47 -8.13 -2.95 -8.00
N LEU A 48 -8.02 -4.17 -8.52
CA LEU A 48 -7.49 -4.37 -9.88
C LEU A 48 -8.27 -3.57 -10.93
N ARG A 49 -9.62 -3.51 -10.83
CA ARG A 49 -10.44 -2.71 -11.73
C ARG A 49 -10.13 -1.21 -11.64
N GLU A 50 -9.94 -0.68 -10.42
CA GLU A 50 -9.57 0.73 -10.24
C GLU A 50 -8.16 1.03 -10.75
N LEU A 51 -7.21 0.10 -10.57
CA LEU A 51 -5.85 0.24 -11.10
C LEU A 51 -5.83 0.14 -12.63
N CYS A 52 -6.52 -0.83 -13.24
CA CYS A 52 -6.58 -1.00 -14.69
C CYS A 52 -7.24 0.17 -15.45
N ARG A 53 -7.97 1.04 -14.77
CA ARG A 53 -8.51 2.28 -15.38
C ARG A 53 -7.45 3.36 -15.54
N ARG A 54 -6.33 3.27 -14.81
CA ARG A 54 -5.31 4.32 -14.68
C ARG A 54 -3.92 3.87 -15.09
N PHE A 55 -3.71 2.55 -15.17
CA PHE A 55 -2.40 1.94 -15.39
C PHE A 55 -2.50 0.73 -16.32
N GLU A 56 -1.39 0.44 -17.01
CA GLU A 56 -1.14 -0.90 -17.54
C GLU A 56 -0.62 -1.76 -16.37
N VAL A 57 -1.42 -2.76 -15.93
CA VAL A 57 -1.20 -3.45 -14.67
C VAL A 57 -0.52 -4.80 -14.87
N VAL A 58 0.63 -4.99 -14.25
CA VAL A 58 1.26 -6.30 -14.03
C VAL A 58 0.85 -6.81 -12.66
N TRP A 59 0.08 -7.87 -12.60
CA TRP A 59 -0.36 -8.54 -11.38
C TRP A 59 0.71 -9.54 -10.95
N CYS A 60 1.43 -9.28 -9.85
CA CYS A 60 2.61 -10.01 -9.43
C CYS A 60 2.40 -10.83 -8.16
N PRO A 61 2.95 -12.05 -8.04
CA PRO A 61 2.98 -12.78 -6.78
C PRO A 61 3.68 -11.99 -5.66
N ALA A 62 3.22 -12.17 -4.42
CA ALA A 62 3.83 -11.54 -3.25
C ALA A 62 5.27 -12.03 -2.98
N SER A 63 5.62 -13.22 -3.44
CA SER A 63 6.96 -13.81 -3.33
C SER A 63 7.98 -13.23 -4.29
N LEU A 64 7.55 -12.49 -5.34
CA LEU A 64 8.46 -11.94 -6.34
C LEU A 64 9.22 -10.73 -5.77
N ASP A 65 10.56 -10.76 -5.86
CA ASP A 65 11.40 -9.69 -5.36
C ASP A 65 11.42 -8.46 -6.32
N PHE A 66 11.80 -7.31 -5.77
CA PHE A 66 11.80 -6.03 -6.49
C PHE A 66 12.69 -6.04 -7.74
N ASP A 67 13.88 -6.62 -7.66
CA ASP A 67 14.83 -6.62 -8.78
C ASP A 67 14.30 -7.47 -9.95
N SER A 68 13.66 -8.60 -9.65
CA SER A 68 12.97 -9.44 -10.64
C SER A 68 11.80 -8.68 -11.28
N ILE A 69 10.97 -8.00 -10.48
CA ILE A 69 9.87 -7.17 -11.00
C ILE A 69 10.39 -6.10 -11.96
N VAL A 70 11.43 -5.36 -11.56
CA VAL A 70 11.98 -4.27 -12.38
C VAL A 70 12.64 -4.79 -13.64
N SER A 71 13.44 -5.86 -13.56
CA SER A 71 14.18 -6.39 -14.70
C SER A 71 13.28 -6.97 -15.78
N GLU A 72 12.19 -7.62 -15.38
CA GLU A 72 11.28 -8.29 -16.32
C GLU A 72 10.20 -7.34 -16.88
N TRP A 73 9.61 -6.51 -16.01
CA TRP A 73 8.42 -5.74 -16.34
C TRP A 73 8.63 -4.24 -16.50
N GLN A 74 9.74 -3.69 -15.99
CA GLN A 74 10.08 -2.27 -16.05
C GLN A 74 8.91 -1.35 -15.66
N PRO A 75 8.33 -1.51 -14.45
CA PRO A 75 7.20 -0.70 -14.03
C PRO A 75 7.63 0.73 -13.69
N ASP A 76 6.70 1.67 -13.89
CA ASP A 76 6.83 3.07 -13.51
C ASP A 76 6.45 3.30 -12.05
N ALA A 77 5.69 2.39 -11.45
CA ALA A 77 5.20 2.46 -10.07
C ALA A 77 4.97 1.08 -9.46
N LEU A 78 4.93 1.02 -8.13
CA LEU A 78 4.65 -0.19 -7.37
C LEU A 78 3.39 -0.01 -6.50
N PHE A 79 2.59 -1.06 -6.42
CA PHE A 79 1.42 -1.13 -5.55
C PHE A 79 1.47 -2.39 -4.69
N ALA A 80 1.19 -2.27 -3.39
CA ALA A 80 1.00 -3.43 -2.52
C ALA A 80 -0.45 -3.53 -2.05
N SER A 81 -1.06 -4.67 -2.29
CA SER A 81 -2.47 -4.88 -2.08
C SER A 81 -2.86 -5.11 -0.61
N ASN A 82 -4.16 -5.15 -0.40
CA ASN A 82 -4.74 -5.77 0.79
C ASN A 82 -4.42 -7.27 0.84
N GLY A 83 -4.57 -7.87 2.02
CA GLY A 83 -4.38 -9.30 2.22
C GLY A 83 -4.76 -9.77 3.61
N PRO A 84 -4.78 -11.08 3.83
CA PRO A 84 -5.06 -11.70 5.14
C PRO A 84 -3.80 -11.83 6.01
N GLY A 85 -4.01 -12.20 7.26
CA GLY A 85 -2.98 -12.66 8.18
C GLY A 85 -2.37 -11.58 9.05
N ASP A 86 -1.28 -11.95 9.71
CA ASP A 86 -0.45 -11.06 10.52
C ASP A 86 0.61 -10.43 9.61
N PRO A 87 0.70 -9.10 9.51
CA PRO A 87 1.70 -8.44 8.66
C PRO A 87 3.16 -8.74 9.07
N ALA A 88 3.38 -9.16 10.30
CA ALA A 88 4.69 -9.52 10.82
C ALA A 88 5.04 -11.02 10.65
N HIS A 89 4.14 -11.82 10.06
CA HIS A 89 4.40 -13.23 9.80
C HIS A 89 5.56 -13.40 8.81
N PRO A 90 6.55 -14.27 9.10
CA PRO A 90 7.61 -14.58 8.14
C PRO A 90 7.05 -15.41 6.97
N GLY A 91 7.26 -14.95 5.74
CA GLY A 91 6.77 -15.60 4.53
C GLY A 91 6.64 -14.60 3.37
N ASP A 92 5.69 -14.83 2.46
CA ASP A 92 5.49 -14.00 1.26
C ASP A 92 5.23 -12.52 1.57
N ALA A 93 4.57 -12.22 2.71
CA ALA A 93 4.44 -10.86 3.19
C ALA A 93 5.79 -10.17 3.47
N THR A 94 6.84 -10.93 3.83
CA THR A 94 8.19 -10.39 4.01
C THR A 94 8.79 -9.93 2.67
N SER A 95 8.68 -10.73 1.61
CA SER A 95 9.16 -10.36 0.26
C SER A 95 8.45 -9.11 -0.25
N ALA A 96 7.12 -9.04 -0.09
CA ALA A 96 6.34 -7.85 -0.43
C ALA A 96 6.81 -6.59 0.34
N ARG A 97 7.10 -6.72 1.65
CA ARG A 97 7.66 -5.63 2.47
C ARG A 97 9.04 -5.18 2.00
N GLU A 98 9.91 -6.12 1.66
CA GLU A 98 11.26 -5.82 1.14
C GLU A 98 11.19 -5.14 -0.22
N SER A 99 10.28 -5.56 -1.10
CA SER A 99 10.02 -4.94 -2.39
C SER A 99 9.49 -3.51 -2.24
N LEU A 100 8.57 -3.25 -1.30
CA LEU A 100 8.12 -1.90 -0.97
C LEU A 100 9.28 -1.01 -0.52
N ALA A 101 10.12 -1.50 0.38
CA ALA A 101 11.27 -0.74 0.87
C ALA A 101 12.28 -0.45 -0.26
N ALA A 102 12.52 -1.40 -1.15
CA ALA A 102 13.40 -1.22 -2.30
C ALA A 102 12.85 -0.17 -3.28
N ALA A 103 11.55 -0.21 -3.59
CA ALA A 103 10.89 0.75 -4.47
C ALA A 103 10.98 2.19 -3.90
N VAL A 104 10.73 2.38 -2.59
CA VAL A 104 10.87 3.69 -1.93
C VAL A 104 12.31 4.21 -2.01
N ARG A 105 13.31 3.35 -1.77
CA ARG A 105 14.73 3.73 -1.90
C ARG A 105 15.11 4.09 -3.34
N ALA A 106 14.52 3.41 -4.32
CA ALA A 106 14.68 3.70 -5.74
C ALA A 106 13.90 4.94 -6.21
N GLU A 107 13.20 5.63 -5.29
CA GLU A 107 12.35 6.80 -5.57
C GLU A 107 11.16 6.49 -6.51
N MET A 108 10.85 5.22 -6.70
CA MET A 108 9.69 4.79 -7.47
C MET A 108 8.39 5.19 -6.74
N PRO A 109 7.36 5.67 -7.44
CA PRO A 109 6.05 5.92 -6.85
C PRO A 109 5.44 4.65 -6.24
N VAL A 110 4.95 4.75 -4.98
CA VAL A 110 4.39 3.60 -4.25
C VAL A 110 3.07 3.94 -3.59
N MET A 111 2.09 3.03 -3.72
CA MET A 111 0.88 3.03 -2.91
C MET A 111 0.67 1.67 -2.24
N GLY A 112 0.21 1.67 -0.97
CA GLY A 112 -0.17 0.46 -0.24
C GLY A 112 -1.56 0.55 0.37
N ILE A 113 -2.35 -0.54 0.27
CA ILE A 113 -3.70 -0.63 0.84
C ILE A 113 -3.77 -1.75 1.88
N CYS A 114 -4.33 -1.46 3.05
CA CYS A 114 -4.65 -2.38 4.14
C CYS A 114 -3.40 -3.17 4.58
N LEU A 115 -3.19 -4.42 4.14
CA LEU A 115 -1.95 -5.14 4.43
C LEU A 115 -0.73 -4.40 3.85
N GLY A 116 -0.81 -3.85 2.64
CA GLY A 116 0.27 -3.04 2.05
C GLY A 116 0.65 -1.81 2.90
N HIS A 117 -0.32 -1.18 3.57
CA HIS A 117 -0.05 -0.12 4.56
C HIS A 117 0.71 -0.66 5.77
N GLN A 118 0.29 -1.81 6.30
CA GLN A 118 0.94 -2.42 7.46
C GLN A 118 2.38 -2.87 7.15
N LEU A 119 2.61 -3.43 5.96
CA LEU A 119 3.94 -3.81 5.48
C LEU A 119 4.85 -2.58 5.31
N MET A 120 4.32 -1.46 4.80
CA MET A 120 5.06 -0.20 4.73
C MET A 120 5.41 0.33 6.13
N GLY A 121 4.47 0.25 7.08
CA GLY A 121 4.73 0.61 8.48
C GLY A 121 5.87 -0.23 9.08
N LEU A 122 5.87 -1.54 8.85
CA LEU A 122 6.98 -2.42 9.28
C LEU A 122 8.30 -2.06 8.57
N ALA A 123 8.26 -1.73 7.28
CA ALA A 123 9.45 -1.28 6.54
C ALA A 123 10.00 0.06 7.06
N ALA A 124 9.12 0.94 7.56
CA ALA A 124 9.49 2.18 8.25
C ALA A 124 10.04 1.96 9.68
N GLY A 125 10.15 0.71 10.13
CA GLY A 125 10.59 0.37 11.48
C GLY A 125 9.50 0.48 12.55
N LEU A 126 8.26 0.77 12.16
CA LEU A 126 7.13 0.83 13.08
C LEU A 126 6.69 -0.57 13.52
N ARG A 127 5.90 -0.61 14.58
CA ARG A 127 5.25 -1.85 15.03
C ARG A 127 3.88 -1.98 14.42
N THR A 128 3.46 -3.23 14.24
CA THR A 128 2.06 -3.57 14.08
C THR A 128 1.54 -4.27 15.33
N TYR A 129 0.27 -4.14 15.61
CA TYR A 129 -0.37 -4.78 16.76
C TYR A 129 -1.78 -5.23 16.43
N LYS A 130 -2.22 -6.30 17.12
CA LYS A 130 -3.56 -6.83 16.96
C LYS A 130 -4.58 -5.99 17.73
N LEU A 131 -5.56 -5.46 17.03
CA LEU A 131 -6.70 -4.78 17.62
C LEU A 131 -7.58 -5.76 18.37
N ARG A 132 -8.21 -5.30 19.45
CA ARG A 132 -9.09 -6.13 20.28
C ARG A 132 -10.29 -6.68 19.48
N TYR A 133 -10.89 -5.85 18.63
CA TYR A 133 -12.06 -6.18 17.82
C TYR A 133 -11.82 -6.07 16.33
N GLY A 134 -10.79 -5.33 15.93
CA GLY A 134 -10.55 -4.91 14.53
C GLY A 134 -11.58 -3.86 14.08
N HIS A 135 -11.30 -3.28 12.91
CA HIS A 135 -12.23 -2.39 12.23
C HIS A 135 -12.91 -3.15 11.09
N ARG A 136 -14.23 -3.24 11.14
CA ARG A 136 -15.05 -3.96 10.14
C ARG A 136 -16.32 -3.19 9.86
N GLY A 137 -16.63 -3.04 8.58
CA GLY A 137 -17.84 -2.38 8.11
C GLY A 137 -17.57 -1.22 7.16
N ALA A 138 -18.64 -0.65 6.62
CA ALA A 138 -18.60 0.42 5.62
C ALA A 138 -18.95 1.80 6.20
N ASN A 139 -18.75 1.99 7.49
CA ASN A 139 -19.16 3.19 8.24
C ASN A 139 -18.07 3.69 9.19
N GLN A 140 -16.81 3.46 8.86
CA GLN A 140 -15.68 3.86 9.70
C GLN A 140 -15.22 5.29 9.32
N PRO A 141 -15.33 6.27 10.25
CA PRO A 141 -14.91 7.63 9.96
C PRO A 141 -13.38 7.76 10.11
N VAL A 142 -12.75 8.30 9.08
CA VAL A 142 -11.30 8.57 9.04
C VAL A 142 -11.06 10.06 8.81
N VAL A 143 -10.21 10.64 9.63
CA VAL A 143 -9.79 12.05 9.52
C VAL A 143 -8.51 12.13 8.70
N ASP A 144 -8.51 12.91 7.66
CA ASP A 144 -7.31 13.40 6.98
C ASP A 144 -6.72 14.56 7.80
N LEU A 145 -5.54 14.36 8.38
CA LEU A 145 -4.91 15.35 9.27
C LEU A 145 -4.42 16.60 8.56
N GLN A 146 -4.15 16.53 7.25
CA GLN A 146 -3.71 17.68 6.48
C GLN A 146 -4.86 18.62 6.13
N THR A 147 -6.02 18.05 5.77
CA THR A 147 -7.18 18.83 5.32
C THR A 147 -8.23 19.04 6.41
N GLY A 148 -8.20 18.23 7.47
CA GLY A 148 -9.22 18.17 8.52
C GLY A 148 -10.54 17.52 8.06
N ARG A 149 -10.64 16.99 6.85
CA ARG A 149 -11.84 16.33 6.33
C ARG A 149 -12.03 14.97 6.98
N VAL A 150 -13.28 14.60 7.18
CA VAL A 150 -13.68 13.26 7.61
C VAL A 150 -14.30 12.54 6.43
N ASN A 151 -13.72 11.39 6.07
CA ASN A 151 -14.28 10.48 5.07
C ASN A 151 -14.91 9.28 5.78
N ILE A 152 -16.03 8.79 5.26
CA ILE A 152 -16.59 7.52 5.72
C ILE A 152 -15.97 6.43 4.86
N THR A 153 -15.37 5.43 5.50
CA THR A 153 -14.57 4.41 4.83
C THR A 153 -15.10 3.00 5.05
N SER A 154 -14.76 2.12 4.11
CA SER A 154 -14.92 0.68 4.26
C SER A 154 -13.66 0.08 4.85
N GLN A 155 -13.78 -0.74 5.91
CA GLN A 155 -12.65 -1.35 6.58
C GLN A 155 -12.91 -2.82 6.89
N ASN A 156 -11.84 -3.63 6.84
CA ASN A 156 -11.85 -5.02 7.26
C ASN A 156 -10.43 -5.46 7.65
N HIS A 157 -9.98 -5.03 8.83
CA HIS A 157 -8.65 -5.40 9.32
C HIS A 157 -8.65 -5.69 10.83
N GLY A 158 -7.73 -6.55 11.25
CA GLY A 158 -7.54 -6.95 12.65
C GLY A 158 -6.23 -6.44 13.24
N PHE A 159 -5.32 -5.93 12.40
CA PHE A 159 -4.04 -5.36 12.81
C PHE A 159 -4.00 -3.87 12.44
N ALA A 160 -3.18 -3.11 13.14
CA ALA A 160 -2.93 -1.70 12.90
C ALA A 160 -1.44 -1.37 13.10
N VAL A 161 -0.99 -0.27 12.48
CA VAL A 161 0.33 0.31 12.70
C VAL A 161 0.31 1.16 13.97
N GLU A 162 1.34 1.03 14.82
CA GLU A 162 1.49 1.82 16.04
C GLU A 162 1.89 3.26 15.69
N ASP A 163 1.18 4.23 16.28
CA ASP A 163 1.57 5.64 16.22
C ASP A 163 2.82 5.83 17.10
N PRO A 164 3.98 6.22 16.56
CA PRO A 164 5.22 6.33 17.33
C PRO A 164 5.15 7.40 18.40
N ASP A 165 4.36 8.46 18.22
CA ASP A 165 4.23 9.58 19.13
C ASP A 165 3.21 9.34 20.24
N LYS A 166 2.19 8.54 19.97
CA LYS A 166 1.03 8.35 20.87
C LYS A 166 0.90 6.93 21.43
N GLY A 167 1.69 6.01 20.91
CA GLY A 167 1.63 4.60 21.30
C GLY A 167 0.32 3.91 20.87
N MET A 168 0.08 2.74 21.47
CA MET A 168 -1.10 1.92 21.16
C MET A 168 -2.31 2.35 22.00
N LEU A 169 -3.45 2.49 21.34
CA LEU A 169 -4.69 2.92 22.04
C LEU A 169 -5.46 1.82 22.75
N ALA A 170 -5.29 0.58 22.50
CA ALA A 170 -5.77 -0.58 23.28
C ALA A 170 -5.35 -1.91 22.60
N PRO A 171 -4.20 -2.48 22.93
CA PRO A 171 -3.77 -3.74 22.34
C PRO A 171 -4.74 -4.87 22.71
N HIS A 172 -4.83 -5.85 21.83
CA HIS A 172 -5.55 -7.08 22.12
C HIS A 172 -4.89 -7.80 23.30
N PRO A 173 -5.66 -8.39 24.23
CA PRO A 173 -5.11 -9.12 25.39
C PRO A 173 -4.18 -10.27 25.03
N SER A 174 -4.28 -10.84 23.83
CA SER A 174 -3.37 -11.89 23.32
C SER A 174 -1.96 -11.39 23.03
N GLY A 175 -1.73 -10.09 23.05
CA GLY A 175 -0.38 -9.51 22.96
C GLY A 175 0.33 -9.68 21.61
N ALA A 176 -0.38 -10.06 20.54
CA ALA A 176 0.23 -10.15 19.21
C ALA A 176 0.68 -8.74 18.78
N ARG A 177 1.97 -8.53 18.79
CA ARG A 177 2.66 -7.28 18.53
C ARG A 177 4.01 -7.60 17.91
N SER A 178 4.33 -6.96 16.78
CA SER A 178 5.65 -7.06 16.20
C SER A 178 6.71 -6.37 17.05
N GLU A 179 7.97 -6.68 16.80
CA GLU A 179 9.07 -5.89 17.36
C GLU A 179 9.27 -4.59 16.59
N ILE A 180 9.94 -3.62 17.19
CA ILE A 180 10.44 -2.43 16.48
C ILE A 180 11.56 -2.90 15.57
N GLY A 181 11.41 -2.60 14.26
CA GLY A 181 12.44 -2.86 13.27
C GLY A 181 13.36 -1.66 13.06
N GLU A 182 14.29 -1.81 12.15
CA GLU A 182 15.06 -0.70 11.59
C GLU A 182 14.24 -0.05 10.47
N ASN A 183 14.38 1.26 10.29
CA ASN A 183 13.78 1.97 9.16
C ASN A 183 14.53 1.63 7.87
N ALA A 184 13.95 0.73 7.09
CA ALA A 184 14.51 0.27 5.81
C ALA A 184 14.15 1.19 4.62
N LEU A 185 13.32 2.23 4.83
CA LEU A 185 12.88 3.14 3.77
C LEU A 185 13.94 4.20 3.43
N GLY A 186 14.80 4.53 4.39
CA GLY A 186 15.80 5.60 4.25
C GLY A 186 15.20 7.00 4.22
N THR A 187 13.95 7.16 4.68
CA THR A 187 13.24 8.44 4.80
C THR A 187 12.30 8.42 6.00
N ASP A 188 11.89 9.59 6.47
CA ASP A 188 10.87 9.74 7.48
C ASP A 188 9.46 9.57 6.89
N PHE A 189 8.48 9.49 7.77
CA PHE A 189 7.06 9.39 7.41
C PHE A 189 6.22 10.34 8.28
N GLU A 190 5.03 10.66 7.80
CA GLU A 190 4.02 11.42 8.52
C GLU A 190 2.73 10.59 8.62
N VAL A 191 2.09 10.61 9.79
CA VAL A 191 0.74 10.06 9.94
C VAL A 191 -0.24 10.99 9.25
N ARG A 192 -0.80 10.53 8.14
CA ARG A 192 -1.73 11.30 7.31
C ARG A 192 -3.19 11.11 7.72
N HIS A 193 -3.56 9.88 7.99
CA HIS A 193 -4.94 9.52 8.28
C HIS A 193 -5.05 8.82 9.64
N ILE A 194 -6.10 9.14 10.39
CA ILE A 194 -6.41 8.50 11.67
C ILE A 194 -7.90 8.14 11.74
N ASN A 195 -8.23 7.04 12.41
CA ASN A 195 -9.61 6.71 12.74
C ASN A 195 -10.18 7.75 13.73
N ALA A 196 -11.36 8.29 13.44
CA ALA A 196 -11.97 9.32 14.27
C ALA A 196 -12.44 8.80 15.62
N ASN A 197 -12.73 7.49 15.75
CA ASN A 197 -13.26 6.88 16.96
C ASN A 197 -12.18 6.56 17.99
N ASP A 198 -11.07 5.96 17.55
CA ASP A 198 -10.04 5.42 18.44
C ASP A 198 -8.62 5.91 18.13
N ARG A 199 -8.48 6.75 17.11
CA ARG A 199 -7.22 7.37 16.67
C ARG A 199 -6.16 6.38 16.16
N THR A 200 -6.56 5.16 15.79
CA THR A 200 -5.70 4.21 15.08
C THR A 200 -5.14 4.87 13.82
N VAL A 201 -3.86 4.59 13.52
CA VAL A 201 -3.22 5.04 12.28
C VAL A 201 -3.91 4.40 11.08
N GLU A 202 -4.37 5.24 10.16
CA GLU A 202 -5.14 4.85 8.98
C GLU A 202 -4.45 5.23 7.66
N GLY A 203 -3.27 5.85 7.72
CA GLY A 203 -2.47 6.17 6.56
C GLY A 203 -1.19 6.90 6.88
N LEU A 204 -0.17 6.66 6.05
CA LEU A 204 1.15 7.25 6.12
C LEU A 204 1.48 7.93 4.79
N ASP A 205 2.06 9.12 4.83
CA ASP A 205 2.77 9.76 3.72
C ASP A 205 4.27 9.71 4.00
N LEU A 206 5.10 9.42 3.00
CA LEU A 206 6.56 9.38 3.15
C LEU A 206 7.16 10.75 2.80
N VAL A 207 8.05 11.24 3.67
CA VAL A 207 8.61 12.59 3.52
C VAL A 207 9.59 12.64 2.35
N GLY A 208 9.31 13.51 1.37
CA GLY A 208 10.17 13.70 0.20
C GLY A 208 10.28 12.50 -0.75
N LYS A 209 9.38 11.54 -0.63
CA LYS A 209 9.29 10.39 -1.54
C LYS A 209 7.88 10.30 -2.13
N PRO A 210 7.73 9.87 -3.40
CA PRO A 210 6.43 9.70 -4.02
C PRO A 210 5.74 8.43 -3.51
N ALA A 211 5.42 8.38 -2.22
CA ALA A 211 4.85 7.19 -1.62
C ALA A 211 3.86 7.52 -0.49
N PHE A 212 2.73 6.84 -0.48
CA PHE A 212 1.75 6.90 0.60
C PHE A 212 1.00 5.59 0.77
N THR A 213 0.39 5.41 1.93
CA THR A 213 -0.38 4.20 2.23
C THR A 213 -1.64 4.52 3.02
N ILE A 214 -2.65 3.64 2.91
CA ILE A 214 -3.92 3.73 3.61
C ILE A 214 -4.36 2.37 4.17
N GLN A 215 -4.93 2.39 5.37
CA GLN A 215 -5.40 1.18 6.06
C GLN A 215 -6.78 0.73 5.58
N PHE A 216 -7.62 1.67 5.19
CA PHE A 216 -8.99 1.43 4.73
C PHE A 216 -9.03 1.06 3.23
N HIS A 217 -10.23 0.72 2.75
CA HIS A 217 -10.48 0.24 1.39
C HIS A 217 -11.12 1.32 0.51
N PRO A 218 -10.34 2.09 -0.28
CA PRO A 218 -10.87 3.15 -1.15
C PRO A 218 -11.69 2.61 -2.33
N GLU A 219 -11.44 1.36 -2.71
CA GLU A 219 -12.20 0.65 -3.74
C GLU A 219 -13.63 0.31 -3.30
N ALA A 220 -13.91 0.41 -1.99
CA ALA A 220 -15.21 0.09 -1.37
C ALA A 220 -15.77 -1.29 -1.81
N CYS A 221 -16.99 -1.31 -2.33
CA CYS A 221 -17.66 -2.46 -2.92
C CYS A 221 -17.77 -3.70 -1.99
N PRO A 222 -18.70 -3.65 -1.02
CA PRO A 222 -19.65 -2.56 -0.74
C PRO A 222 -19.03 -1.43 0.08
N GLY A 223 -19.61 -0.25 0.00
CA GLY A 223 -19.29 0.86 0.88
C GLY A 223 -19.33 2.23 0.22
N PRO A 224 -19.05 3.29 0.99
CA PRO A 224 -18.99 4.66 0.50
C PRO A 224 -17.80 4.86 -0.44
N HIS A 225 -17.93 5.83 -1.34
CA HIS A 225 -16.91 6.17 -2.34
C HIS A 225 -16.09 7.42 -1.97
N ASP A 226 -16.21 7.92 -0.74
CA ASP A 226 -15.51 9.12 -0.27
C ASP A 226 -14.00 9.05 -0.45
N ALA A 227 -13.43 7.84 -0.38
CA ALA A 227 -12.01 7.58 -0.49
C ALA A 227 -11.53 7.23 -1.91
N SER A 228 -12.44 7.05 -2.89
CA SER A 228 -12.06 6.68 -4.26
C SER A 228 -11.08 7.66 -4.93
N PRO A 229 -11.07 8.99 -4.63
CA PRO A 229 -10.08 9.92 -5.18
C PRO A 229 -8.63 9.61 -4.81
N LEU A 230 -8.36 8.69 -3.86
CA LEU A 230 -7.00 8.28 -3.54
C LEU A 230 -6.32 7.48 -4.67
N PHE A 231 -7.10 6.82 -5.53
CA PHE A 231 -6.56 6.21 -6.75
C PHE A 231 -6.14 7.28 -7.78
N ASP A 232 -6.89 8.38 -7.87
CA ASP A 232 -6.53 9.52 -8.73
C ASP A 232 -5.26 10.20 -8.19
N ARG A 233 -5.18 10.45 -6.86
CA ARG A 233 -3.95 10.94 -6.22
C ARG A 233 -2.74 10.08 -6.57
N PHE A 234 -2.88 8.76 -6.59
CA PHE A 234 -1.78 7.87 -6.96
C PHE A 234 -1.40 8.01 -8.43
N SER A 235 -2.37 8.04 -9.34
CA SER A 235 -2.14 8.25 -10.77
C SER A 235 -1.46 9.60 -11.05
N ASP A 236 -1.92 10.66 -10.42
CA ASP A 236 -1.33 12.00 -10.54
C ASP A 236 0.13 12.00 -10.07
N MET A 237 0.40 11.39 -8.91
CA MET A 237 1.76 11.26 -8.35
C MET A 237 2.70 10.52 -9.31
N VAL A 238 2.24 9.45 -9.96
CA VAL A 238 3.03 8.71 -10.96
C VAL A 238 3.30 9.59 -12.18
N SER A 239 2.29 10.27 -12.70
CA SER A 239 2.40 11.15 -13.86
C SER A 239 3.37 12.32 -13.61
N GLU A 240 3.30 12.94 -12.43
CA GLU A 240 4.20 14.01 -12.01
C GLU A 240 5.66 13.50 -11.93
N HIS A 241 5.87 12.33 -11.33
CA HIS A 241 7.18 11.70 -11.21
C HIS A 241 7.82 11.45 -12.59
N LEU A 242 7.06 10.89 -13.53
CA LEU A 242 7.54 10.62 -14.91
C LEU A 242 7.86 11.92 -15.66
N ALA A 243 7.02 12.95 -15.52
CA ALA A 243 7.28 14.26 -16.13
C ALA A 243 8.54 14.92 -15.54
N ASP A 244 8.81 14.79 -14.24
CA ASP A 244 10.04 15.29 -13.63
C ASP A 244 11.29 14.54 -14.13
N ALA A 245 11.22 13.23 -14.26
CA ALA A 245 12.30 12.42 -14.82
C ALA A 245 12.62 12.81 -16.26
N GLN A 246 11.61 13.03 -17.09
CA GLN A 246 11.80 13.50 -18.48
C GLN A 246 12.44 14.90 -18.52
N ARG A 247 12.00 15.82 -17.68
CA ARG A 247 12.60 17.18 -17.57
C ARG A 247 14.08 17.12 -17.17
N ALA A 248 14.43 16.22 -16.26
CA ALA A 248 15.82 16.03 -15.84
C ALA A 248 16.72 15.50 -16.96
N LEU A 249 16.23 14.54 -17.76
CA LEU A 249 16.95 14.00 -18.92
C LEU A 249 17.24 15.06 -19.98
N VAL A 250 16.25 15.90 -20.32
CA VAL A 250 16.41 16.99 -21.31
C VAL A 250 17.46 17.99 -20.84
N ARG A 251 17.45 18.41 -19.58
CA ARG A 251 18.43 19.34 -19.01
C ARG A 251 19.84 18.75 -18.91
N GLY A 252 19.97 17.44 -18.70
CA GLY A 252 21.24 16.73 -18.62
C GLY A 252 21.90 16.54 -19.99
N GLY A 253 21.12 16.45 -21.08
CA GLY A 253 21.60 16.28 -22.45
C GLY A 253 22.10 17.58 -23.13
N GLU A 254 21.90 18.75 -22.51
CA GLU A 254 22.37 20.06 -23.01
C GLU A 254 23.74 20.46 -22.43
N ARG A 255 24.44 19.60 -21.71
CA ARG A 255 25.80 19.79 -21.19
C ARG A 255 26.76 18.86 -21.89
#